data_920d905f31fbab5c75214362befb4c82
#
_entry.id   920d905f31fbab5c75214362befb4c82
#
_cell.length_a   1.000
_cell.length_b   1.000
_cell.length_c   1.000
_cell.angle_alpha   90.00
_cell.angle_beta   90.00
_cell.angle_gamma   90.00
#
_symmetry.space_group_name_H-M   'P 1'
#
loop_
_entity.id
_entity.type
_entity.pdbx_description
1 polymer ?
#
loop_
_entity_poly.entity_id
_entity_poly.type
_entity_poly.pdbx_seq_one_letter_code
_entity_poly.pdbx_strand_id
1 'polypeptide(L)'
;IHKNHRVTNVIEIKENILEENLPASRIENRAEALRRMKECLITRRSMLNLSNLGLTSLPENLPPHLIEFYCSKNVLTALPKVMPKWLLVLDCTDNVLILLPKVQPSKLMVLNCYDNCIIWLPELSTNLRVINCSENFLQFLPPSMPQYLYKLSCAGNNINSIPDEMLENLTRLKVFDCSSNDLISAPRLPPKLIIYYCGENQFKTV
;
A
#
# COMPACT_ATOMS: atom_id res chain seq x y z
N ILE A 1 5.91 2.70 -27.80
CA ILE A 1 6.49 4.05 -27.58
C ILE A 1 5.62 4.88 -26.61
N HIS A 2 4.30 4.64 -26.50
CA HIS A 2 3.40 5.39 -25.59
C HIS A 2 3.46 5.01 -24.09
N LYS A 3 4.05 3.86 -23.75
CA LYS A 3 4.09 3.39 -22.33
C LYS A 3 5.08 4.13 -21.43
N ASN A 4 6.17 4.67 -22.00
CA ASN A 4 7.18 5.37 -21.18
C ASN A 4 6.80 6.82 -20.83
N HIS A 5 5.96 7.48 -21.63
CA HIS A 5 5.56 8.87 -21.35
C HIS A 5 4.64 9.04 -20.12
N ARG A 6 3.79 8.02 -19.81
CA ARG A 6 2.91 8.11 -18.62
C ARG A 6 3.67 7.91 -17.31
N VAL A 7 4.65 7.02 -17.28
CA VAL A 7 5.48 6.81 -16.08
C VAL A 7 6.38 8.03 -15.82
N THR A 8 6.95 8.62 -16.88
CA THR A 8 7.73 9.85 -16.79
C THR A 8 6.86 11.02 -16.29
N ASN A 9 5.63 11.17 -16.78
CA ASN A 9 4.68 12.18 -16.30
C ASN A 9 4.30 12.01 -14.83
N VAL A 10 4.17 10.79 -14.33
CA VAL A 10 3.84 10.54 -12.91
C VAL A 10 5.03 10.93 -12.01
N ILE A 11 6.25 10.70 -12.43
CA ILE A 11 7.46 11.13 -11.71
C ILE A 11 7.59 12.64 -11.75
N GLU A 12 7.45 13.28 -12.94
CA GLU A 12 7.47 14.73 -13.09
C GLU A 12 6.33 15.45 -12.34
N ILE A 13 5.10 14.92 -12.39
CA ILE A 13 3.96 15.46 -11.64
C ILE A 13 4.24 15.46 -10.15
N LYS A 14 5.03 14.52 -9.66
CA LYS A 14 5.33 14.38 -8.23
C LYS A 14 6.54 15.16 -7.77
N GLU A 15 7.55 15.27 -8.58
CA GLU A 15 8.61 16.24 -8.33
C GLU A 15 7.99 17.64 -8.21
N ASN A 16 7.05 17.99 -9.09
CA ASN A 16 6.29 19.23 -9.02
C ASN A 16 5.35 19.29 -7.80
N ILE A 17 4.65 18.19 -7.43
CA ILE A 17 3.80 18.14 -6.24
C ILE A 17 4.63 18.20 -4.95
N LEU A 18 5.82 17.61 -4.93
CA LEU A 18 6.75 17.73 -3.80
C LEU A 18 7.33 19.15 -3.67
N GLU A 19 7.53 19.86 -4.78
CA GLU A 19 8.00 21.25 -4.75
C GLU A 19 6.88 22.26 -4.45
N GLU A 20 5.67 22.06 -4.98
CA GLU A 20 4.57 23.02 -4.85
C GLU A 20 3.68 22.83 -3.62
N ASN A 21 3.54 21.61 -3.10
CA ASN A 21 2.61 21.27 -2.02
C ASN A 21 3.24 20.85 -0.70
N LEU A 22 4.54 21.02 -0.52
CA LEU A 22 5.11 20.98 0.82
C LEU A 22 4.66 22.26 1.54
N PRO A 23 3.58 22.22 2.36
CA PRO A 23 3.27 23.40 3.15
C PRO A 23 4.49 23.65 4.03
N ALA A 24 4.96 24.89 4.04
CA ALA A 24 6.07 25.37 4.87
C ALA A 24 5.89 25.08 6.38
N SER A 25 4.82 24.42 6.78
CA SER A 25 4.44 24.06 8.14
C SER A 25 4.67 22.59 8.53
N ARG A 26 5.05 21.70 7.61
CA ARG A 26 5.45 20.33 7.99
C ARG A 26 6.94 20.30 8.33
N ILE A 27 7.28 20.87 9.49
CA ILE A 27 8.61 20.71 10.07
C ILE A 27 8.79 19.23 10.39
N GLU A 28 9.77 18.59 9.72
CA GLU A 28 10.13 17.20 10.00
C GLU A 28 10.49 17.02 11.48
N ASN A 29 9.71 16.23 12.21
CA ASN A 29 9.95 15.98 13.62
C ASN A 29 10.81 14.73 13.84
N ARG A 30 12.03 14.76 13.35
CA ARG A 30 12.99 13.65 13.45
C ARG A 30 13.41 13.37 14.90
N ALA A 31 13.45 14.40 15.75
CA ALA A 31 13.77 14.24 17.18
C ALA A 31 12.72 13.38 17.89
N GLU A 32 11.43 13.61 17.62
CA GLU A 32 10.34 12.81 18.18
C GLU A 32 10.35 11.37 17.63
N ALA A 33 10.62 11.19 16.34
CA ALA A 33 10.77 9.86 15.76
C ALA A 33 11.87 9.06 16.47
N LEU A 34 13.04 9.65 16.67
CA LEU A 34 14.16 9.03 17.39
C LEU A 34 13.82 8.73 18.85
N ARG A 35 13.10 9.62 19.52
CA ARG A 35 12.63 9.40 20.89
C ARG A 35 11.71 8.18 20.97
N ARG A 36 10.69 8.11 20.10
CA ARG A 36 9.75 6.97 20.04
C ARG A 36 10.46 5.65 19.71
N MET A 37 11.43 5.67 18.80
CA MET A 37 12.23 4.50 18.47
C MET A 37 13.06 4.02 19.66
N LYS A 38 13.77 4.92 20.34
CA LYS A 38 14.56 4.60 21.53
C LYS A 38 13.69 4.02 22.63
N GLU A 39 12.54 4.64 22.91
CA GLU A 39 11.58 4.15 23.89
C GLU A 39 11.10 2.74 23.53
N CYS A 40 10.71 2.52 22.27
CA CYS A 40 10.29 1.20 21.78
C CYS A 40 11.38 0.13 21.97
N LEU A 41 12.64 0.46 21.66
CA LEU A 41 13.79 -0.45 21.86
C LEU A 41 14.02 -0.78 23.34
N ILE A 42 14.02 0.22 24.23
CA ILE A 42 14.29 0.05 25.64
C ILE A 42 13.15 -0.73 26.33
N THR A 43 11.91 -0.38 26.02
CA THR A 43 10.73 -0.99 26.66
C THR A 43 10.28 -2.27 25.98
N ARG A 44 10.91 -2.67 24.86
CA ARG A 44 10.54 -3.82 24.01
C ARG A 44 9.06 -3.84 23.59
N ARG A 45 8.48 -2.65 23.37
CA ARG A 45 7.11 -2.56 22.84
C ARG A 45 7.05 -3.16 21.44
N SER A 46 6.04 -3.99 21.21
CA SER A 46 5.81 -4.65 19.91
C SER A 46 5.23 -3.69 18.84
N MET A 47 4.79 -2.51 19.24
CA MET A 47 4.21 -1.48 18.37
C MET A 47 5.09 -0.24 18.32
N LEU A 48 5.32 0.28 17.11
CA LEU A 48 5.96 1.56 16.88
C LEU A 48 5.06 2.44 16.00
N ASN A 49 4.75 3.63 16.47
CA ASN A 49 4.00 4.62 15.73
C ASN A 49 4.87 5.85 15.43
N LEU A 50 5.19 6.05 14.16
CA LEU A 50 5.90 7.21 13.61
C LEU A 50 5.02 8.05 12.68
N SER A 51 3.70 7.94 12.81
CA SER A 51 2.76 8.67 11.96
C SER A 51 2.74 10.17 12.28
N ASN A 52 2.45 10.97 11.25
CA ASN A 52 2.23 12.41 11.34
C ASN A 52 3.42 13.19 11.93
N LEU A 53 4.62 12.85 11.49
CA LEU A 53 5.87 13.51 11.90
C LEU A 53 6.57 14.28 10.79
N GLY A 54 5.95 14.36 9.59
CA GLY A 54 6.52 15.01 8.42
C GLY A 54 7.81 14.36 7.90
N LEU A 55 8.03 13.08 8.21
CA LEU A 55 9.27 12.38 7.88
C LEU A 55 9.42 12.19 6.37
N THR A 56 10.61 12.52 5.86
CA THR A 56 11.00 12.28 4.46
C THR A 56 11.68 10.92 4.28
N SER A 57 12.23 10.35 5.35
CA SER A 57 12.86 9.03 5.36
C SER A 57 12.74 8.37 6.72
N LEU A 58 12.82 7.05 6.74
CA LEU A 58 12.90 6.23 7.95
C LEU A 58 14.34 5.74 8.16
N PRO A 59 14.74 5.46 9.42
CA PRO A 59 15.98 4.75 9.69
C PRO A 59 15.99 3.38 9.02
N GLU A 60 17.15 2.95 8.50
CA GLU A 60 17.29 1.63 7.87
C GLU A 60 16.99 0.47 8.82
N ASN A 61 17.29 0.66 10.11
CA ASN A 61 17.13 -0.37 11.14
C ASN A 61 15.97 -0.03 12.07
N LEU A 62 14.82 -0.64 11.80
CA LEU A 62 13.68 -0.62 12.72
C LEU A 62 13.88 -1.63 13.87
N PRO A 63 13.26 -1.42 15.05
CA PRO A 63 13.31 -2.39 16.13
C PRO A 63 12.92 -3.80 15.66
N PRO A 64 13.78 -4.82 15.82
CA PRO A 64 13.57 -6.14 15.17
C PRO A 64 12.44 -6.96 15.77
N HIS A 65 11.92 -6.56 16.92
CA HIS A 65 10.84 -7.25 17.64
C HIS A 65 9.46 -6.66 17.35
N LEU A 66 9.34 -5.72 16.40
CA LEU A 66 8.06 -5.11 16.04
C LEU A 66 7.09 -6.15 15.46
N ILE A 67 5.85 -6.04 15.93
CA ILE A 67 4.67 -6.73 15.43
C ILE A 67 3.79 -5.77 14.64
N GLU A 68 3.73 -4.51 15.05
CA GLU A 68 2.95 -3.47 14.40
C GLU A 68 3.80 -2.25 14.12
N PHE A 69 3.71 -1.73 12.90
CA PHE A 69 4.42 -0.53 12.49
C PHE A 69 3.47 0.43 11.74
N TYR A 70 3.39 1.64 12.25
CA TYR A 70 2.59 2.72 11.70
C TYR A 70 3.50 3.89 11.32
N CYS A 71 3.49 4.28 10.06
CA CYS A 71 4.26 5.42 9.55
C CYS A 71 3.42 6.29 8.59
N SER A 72 2.10 6.29 8.79
CA SER A 72 1.15 7.04 7.98
C SER A 72 1.32 8.56 8.12
N LYS A 73 0.78 9.32 7.14
CA LYS A 73 0.76 10.79 7.15
C LYS A 73 2.17 11.40 7.30
N ASN A 74 3.07 10.95 6.45
CA ASN A 74 4.43 11.47 6.30
C ASN A 74 4.66 11.84 4.81
N VAL A 75 5.89 12.10 4.43
CA VAL A 75 6.31 12.32 3.03
C VAL A 75 7.40 11.32 2.62
N LEU A 76 7.21 10.07 3.04
CA LEU A 76 8.16 9.00 2.79
C LEU A 76 8.16 8.63 1.30
N THR A 77 9.33 8.59 0.68
CA THR A 77 9.52 8.12 -0.69
C THR A 77 9.83 6.62 -0.76
N ALA A 78 10.32 6.04 0.34
CA ALA A 78 10.63 4.62 0.45
C ALA A 78 10.49 4.12 1.89
N LEU A 79 10.21 2.84 2.05
CA LEU A 79 10.33 2.10 3.30
C LEU A 79 11.71 1.43 3.40
N PRO A 80 12.18 1.07 4.62
CA PRO A 80 13.42 0.32 4.78
C PRO A 80 13.43 -0.97 3.95
N LYS A 81 14.57 -1.29 3.32
CA LYS A 81 14.70 -2.50 2.49
C LYS A 81 14.46 -3.79 3.28
N VAL A 82 14.85 -3.77 4.56
CA VAL A 82 14.67 -4.89 5.47
C VAL A 82 13.66 -4.50 6.54
N MET A 83 12.51 -5.13 6.51
CA MET A 83 11.44 -4.93 7.48
C MET A 83 11.55 -5.95 8.62
N PRO A 84 11.05 -5.62 9.84
CA PRO A 84 11.07 -6.55 10.96
C PRO A 84 10.35 -7.87 10.62
N LYS A 85 11.02 -9.00 10.83
CA LYS A 85 10.53 -10.33 10.40
C LYS A 85 9.24 -10.79 11.06
N TRP A 86 8.91 -10.23 12.23
CA TRP A 86 7.73 -10.59 13.02
C TRP A 86 6.54 -9.67 12.75
N LEU A 87 6.67 -8.73 11.82
CA LEU A 87 5.65 -7.75 11.53
C LEU A 87 4.37 -8.42 11.02
N LEU A 88 3.25 -8.14 11.69
CA LEU A 88 1.90 -8.56 11.32
C LEU A 88 1.10 -7.43 10.68
N VAL A 89 1.36 -6.19 11.10
CA VAL A 89 0.64 -4.99 10.62
C VAL A 89 1.62 -3.95 10.13
N LEU A 90 1.43 -3.51 8.89
CA LEU A 90 2.12 -2.37 8.30
C LEU A 90 1.09 -1.37 7.80
N ASP A 91 1.14 -0.16 8.35
CA ASP A 91 0.37 0.98 7.87
C ASP A 91 1.33 2.10 7.43
N CYS A 92 1.39 2.30 6.13
CA CYS A 92 2.15 3.36 5.48
C CYS A 92 1.25 4.30 4.66
N THR A 93 -0.01 4.42 5.05
CA THR A 93 -1.03 5.28 4.44
C THR A 93 -0.56 6.73 4.34
N ASP A 94 -1.05 7.45 3.31
CA ASP A 94 -0.82 8.89 3.13
C ASP A 94 0.69 9.24 3.18
N ASN A 95 1.39 8.81 2.14
CA ASN A 95 2.80 9.03 1.88
C ASN A 95 3.04 9.24 0.37
N VAL A 96 4.30 9.27 -0.07
CA VAL A 96 4.66 9.39 -1.47
C VAL A 96 5.50 8.20 -1.95
N LEU A 97 5.18 7.02 -1.43
CA LEU A 97 5.88 5.78 -1.78
C LEU A 97 5.63 5.41 -3.25
N ILE A 98 6.69 5.18 -4.02
CA ILE A 98 6.60 4.71 -5.40
C ILE A 98 6.57 3.18 -5.44
N LEU A 99 7.26 2.54 -4.51
CA LEU A 99 7.40 1.09 -4.40
C LEU A 99 7.34 0.65 -2.95
N LEU A 100 6.83 -0.54 -2.72
CA LEU A 100 7.00 -1.26 -1.46
C LEU A 100 8.31 -2.08 -1.49
N PRO A 101 8.87 -2.45 -0.32
CA PRO A 101 10.04 -3.33 -0.24
C PRO A 101 9.80 -4.63 -1.00
N LYS A 102 10.80 -5.06 -1.80
CA LYS A 102 10.71 -6.27 -2.61
C LYS A 102 10.44 -7.52 -1.76
N VAL A 103 11.06 -7.59 -0.58
CA VAL A 103 10.87 -8.70 0.36
C VAL A 103 9.92 -8.24 1.46
N GLN A 104 8.74 -8.81 1.48
CA GLN A 104 7.73 -8.55 2.51
C GLN A 104 7.98 -9.44 3.73
N PRO A 105 7.67 -8.95 4.96
CA PRO A 105 7.68 -9.82 6.14
C PRO A 105 6.75 -11.01 5.95
N SER A 106 7.28 -12.23 6.06
CA SER A 106 6.52 -13.46 5.76
C SER A 106 5.29 -13.66 6.63
N LYS A 107 5.22 -12.99 7.78
CA LYS A 107 4.09 -13.06 8.72
C LYS A 107 3.08 -11.93 8.56
N LEU A 108 3.30 -11.02 7.62
CA LEU A 108 2.44 -9.86 7.44
C LEU A 108 1.00 -10.29 7.12
N MET A 109 0.05 -9.80 7.91
CA MET A 109 -1.38 -10.10 7.81
C MET A 109 -2.20 -8.90 7.35
N VAL A 110 -1.75 -7.69 7.66
CA VAL A 110 -2.42 -6.44 7.29
C VAL A 110 -1.41 -5.50 6.62
N LEU A 111 -1.71 -5.14 5.39
CA LEU A 111 -0.98 -4.14 4.62
C LEU A 111 -1.92 -3.00 4.26
N ASN A 112 -1.67 -1.82 4.78
CA ASN A 112 -2.36 -0.60 4.41
C ASN A 112 -1.35 0.37 3.78
N CYS A 113 -1.46 0.56 2.48
CA CYS A 113 -0.67 1.49 1.69
C CYS A 113 -1.56 2.45 0.88
N TYR A 114 -2.77 2.73 1.42
CA TYR A 114 -3.71 3.70 0.87
C TYR A 114 -3.05 5.07 0.67
N ASP A 115 -3.44 5.76 -0.39
CA ASP A 115 -2.98 7.10 -0.73
C ASP A 115 -1.45 7.22 -0.76
N ASN A 116 -0.90 6.70 -1.83
CA ASN A 116 0.52 6.70 -2.15
C ASN A 116 0.73 6.84 -3.65
N CYS A 117 1.93 6.51 -4.09
CA CYS A 117 2.33 6.65 -5.47
C CYS A 117 2.74 5.34 -6.10
N ILE A 118 2.25 4.25 -5.56
CA ILE A 118 2.69 2.92 -5.91
C ILE A 118 2.22 2.56 -7.32
N ILE A 119 3.18 2.17 -8.17
CA ILE A 119 2.93 1.80 -9.57
C ILE A 119 2.79 0.29 -9.77
N TRP A 120 3.32 -0.53 -8.86
CA TRP A 120 3.07 -1.97 -8.79
C TRP A 120 3.28 -2.51 -7.38
N LEU A 121 2.62 -3.61 -7.06
CA LEU A 121 2.84 -4.34 -5.82
C LEU A 121 3.90 -5.42 -6.03
N PRO A 122 4.84 -5.61 -5.09
CA PRO A 122 5.81 -6.72 -5.12
C PRO A 122 5.11 -8.07 -4.90
N GLU A 123 5.88 -9.15 -4.87
CA GLU A 123 5.39 -10.41 -4.34
C GLU A 123 4.90 -10.23 -2.89
N LEU A 124 3.64 -10.58 -2.66
CA LEU A 124 2.96 -10.34 -1.40
C LEU A 124 3.13 -11.50 -0.42
N SER A 125 3.17 -11.19 0.89
CA SER A 125 3.15 -12.23 1.93
C SER A 125 1.92 -13.13 1.78
N THR A 126 2.13 -14.44 1.75
CA THR A 126 1.04 -15.43 1.64
C THR A 126 0.08 -15.43 2.83
N ASN A 127 0.48 -14.83 3.96
CA ASN A 127 -0.32 -14.71 5.18
C ASN A 127 -1.25 -13.49 5.21
N LEU A 128 -1.20 -12.62 4.19
CA LEU A 128 -2.04 -11.43 4.14
C LEU A 128 -3.53 -11.79 4.15
N ARG A 129 -4.26 -11.07 4.97
CA ARG A 129 -5.71 -11.15 5.14
C ARG A 129 -6.42 -9.87 4.73
N VAL A 130 -5.76 -8.74 4.90
CA VAL A 130 -6.28 -7.42 4.56
C VAL A 130 -5.23 -6.68 3.75
N ILE A 131 -5.63 -6.21 2.58
CA ILE A 131 -4.84 -5.31 1.73
C ILE A 131 -5.71 -4.11 1.39
N ASN A 132 -5.20 -2.93 1.68
CA ASN A 132 -5.72 -1.69 1.14
C ASN A 132 -4.59 -0.99 0.37
N CYS A 133 -4.69 -1.01 -0.95
CA CYS A 133 -3.80 -0.33 -1.88
C CYS A 133 -4.57 0.69 -2.74
N SER A 134 -5.71 1.18 -2.24
CA SER A 134 -6.51 2.20 -2.93
C SER A 134 -5.76 3.53 -3.02
N GLU A 135 -6.18 4.40 -3.95
CA GLU A 135 -5.57 5.70 -4.23
C GLU A 135 -4.06 5.57 -4.49
N ASN A 136 -3.74 4.89 -5.58
CA ASN A 136 -2.38 4.65 -6.07
C ASN A 136 -2.36 4.72 -7.61
N PHE A 137 -1.29 4.25 -8.24
CA PHE A 137 -1.14 4.24 -9.70
C PHE A 137 -0.97 2.83 -10.27
N LEU A 138 -1.57 1.85 -9.62
CA LEU A 138 -1.49 0.46 -10.06
C LEU A 138 -2.18 0.27 -11.41
N GLN A 139 -1.49 -0.38 -12.35
CA GLN A 139 -2.08 -0.76 -13.65
C GLN A 139 -2.61 -2.19 -13.65
N PHE A 140 -2.18 -2.99 -12.71
CA PHE A 140 -2.58 -4.40 -12.53
C PHE A 140 -2.34 -4.84 -11.09
N LEU A 141 -3.05 -5.87 -10.67
CA LEU A 141 -2.76 -6.59 -9.43
C LEU A 141 -1.72 -7.69 -9.69
N PRO A 142 -0.94 -8.12 -8.66
CA PRO A 142 -0.02 -9.24 -8.81
C PRO A 142 -0.73 -10.49 -9.33
N PRO A 143 -0.09 -11.29 -10.20
CA PRO A 143 -0.71 -12.50 -10.76
C PRO A 143 -1.02 -13.55 -9.68
N SER A 144 -0.30 -13.52 -8.57
CA SER A 144 -0.53 -14.39 -7.41
C SER A 144 -0.94 -13.56 -6.21
N MET A 145 -2.21 -13.66 -5.82
CA MET A 145 -2.74 -13.01 -4.63
C MET A 145 -2.78 -13.98 -3.44
N PRO A 146 -2.60 -13.46 -2.19
CA PRO A 146 -2.63 -14.31 -1.01
C PRO A 146 -3.98 -15.03 -0.83
N GLN A 147 -3.96 -16.35 -0.72
CA GLN A 147 -5.17 -17.21 -0.66
C GLN A 147 -6.05 -16.96 0.57
N TYR A 148 -5.48 -16.36 1.61
CA TYR A 148 -6.19 -16.09 2.86
C TYR A 148 -6.81 -14.69 2.93
N LEU A 149 -6.81 -13.95 1.82
CA LEU A 149 -7.42 -12.62 1.79
C LEU A 149 -8.88 -12.67 2.20
N TYR A 150 -9.20 -11.80 3.14
CA TYR A 150 -10.55 -11.51 3.60
C TYR A 150 -11.08 -10.20 3.02
N LYS A 151 -10.19 -9.18 2.91
CA LYS A 151 -10.50 -7.87 2.35
C LYS A 151 -9.41 -7.43 1.37
N LEU A 152 -9.86 -7.03 0.17
CA LEU A 152 -9.04 -6.38 -0.86
C LEU A 152 -9.70 -5.08 -1.26
N SER A 153 -8.99 -3.97 -1.09
CA SER A 153 -9.38 -2.67 -1.61
C SER A 153 -8.28 -2.15 -2.53
N CYS A 154 -8.63 -1.91 -3.78
CA CYS A 154 -7.75 -1.35 -4.82
C CYS A 154 -8.44 -0.22 -5.60
N ALA A 155 -9.39 0.47 -4.96
CA ALA A 155 -10.11 1.59 -5.54
C ALA A 155 -9.17 2.75 -5.92
N GLY A 156 -9.57 3.61 -6.85
CA GLY A 156 -8.77 4.80 -7.21
C GLY A 156 -7.40 4.45 -7.77
N ASN A 157 -7.34 3.55 -8.76
CA ASN A 157 -6.11 3.14 -9.43
C ASN A 157 -6.29 3.22 -10.97
N ASN A 158 -5.36 2.66 -11.74
CA ASN A 158 -5.43 2.60 -13.21
C ASN A 158 -5.56 1.16 -13.71
N ILE A 159 -6.24 0.30 -12.94
CA ILE A 159 -6.37 -1.13 -13.26
C ILE A 159 -7.37 -1.28 -14.40
N ASN A 160 -6.93 -1.86 -15.52
CA ASN A 160 -7.75 -2.02 -16.72
C ASN A 160 -8.36 -3.42 -16.86
N SER A 161 -7.83 -4.40 -16.15
CA SER A 161 -8.34 -5.76 -16.14
C SER A 161 -7.96 -6.50 -14.86
N ILE A 162 -8.84 -7.38 -14.42
CA ILE A 162 -8.60 -8.29 -13.28
C ILE A 162 -8.91 -9.71 -13.82
N PRO A 163 -7.91 -10.61 -13.84
CA PRO A 163 -8.12 -11.97 -14.33
C PRO A 163 -9.14 -12.73 -13.46
N ASP A 164 -10.11 -13.38 -14.09
CA ASP A 164 -11.14 -14.16 -13.38
C ASP A 164 -10.55 -15.24 -12.48
N GLU A 165 -9.56 -15.98 -12.98
CA GLU A 165 -8.88 -17.04 -12.23
C GLU A 165 -8.23 -16.55 -10.95
N MET A 166 -7.75 -15.31 -10.93
CA MET A 166 -7.15 -14.71 -9.73
C MET A 166 -8.20 -14.55 -8.63
N LEU A 167 -9.38 -14.03 -8.95
CA LEU A 167 -10.46 -13.83 -7.99
C LEU A 167 -11.15 -15.13 -7.57
N GLU A 168 -11.36 -16.06 -8.51
CA GLU A 168 -11.95 -17.38 -8.22
C GLU A 168 -11.16 -18.14 -7.14
N ASN A 169 -9.82 -17.98 -7.13
CA ASN A 169 -8.94 -18.60 -6.15
C ASN A 169 -9.01 -17.94 -4.77
N LEU A 170 -9.59 -16.73 -4.63
CA LEU A 170 -9.73 -16.02 -3.36
C LEU A 170 -10.99 -16.47 -2.59
N THR A 171 -11.08 -17.74 -2.28
CA THR A 171 -12.28 -18.38 -1.69
C THR A 171 -12.68 -17.85 -0.30
N ARG A 172 -11.82 -17.05 0.34
CA ARG A 172 -12.08 -16.41 1.64
C ARG A 172 -12.41 -14.94 1.56
N LEU A 173 -12.35 -14.36 0.35
CA LEU A 173 -12.62 -12.94 0.16
C LEU A 173 -14.08 -12.60 0.47
N LYS A 174 -14.29 -11.62 1.34
CA LYS A 174 -15.60 -11.13 1.77
C LYS A 174 -15.89 -9.71 1.33
N VAL A 175 -14.84 -8.90 1.22
CA VAL A 175 -14.96 -7.50 0.84
C VAL A 175 -13.98 -7.25 -0.31
N PHE A 176 -14.52 -6.79 -1.43
CA PHE A 176 -13.73 -6.42 -2.59
C PHE A 176 -14.17 -5.05 -3.10
N ASP A 177 -13.20 -4.14 -3.19
CA ASP A 177 -13.41 -2.81 -3.71
C ASP A 177 -12.41 -2.55 -4.85
N CYS A 178 -12.94 -2.44 -6.06
CA CYS A 178 -12.19 -2.06 -7.27
C CYS A 178 -12.84 -0.86 -7.97
N SER A 179 -13.58 -0.03 -7.22
CA SER A 179 -14.18 1.20 -7.75
C SER A 179 -13.13 2.18 -8.26
N SER A 180 -13.55 3.14 -9.09
CA SER A 180 -12.68 4.20 -9.63
C SER A 180 -11.39 3.65 -10.25
N ASN A 181 -11.54 2.78 -11.25
CA ASN A 181 -10.47 2.17 -12.04
C ASN A 181 -10.79 2.24 -13.55
N ASP A 182 -9.96 1.63 -14.38
CA ASP A 182 -10.13 1.59 -15.85
C ASP A 182 -10.70 0.24 -16.35
N LEU A 183 -11.44 -0.51 -15.52
CA LEU A 183 -11.96 -1.82 -15.89
C LEU A 183 -12.98 -1.71 -17.02
N ILE A 184 -12.76 -2.48 -18.11
CA ILE A 184 -13.64 -2.52 -19.28
C ILE A 184 -14.74 -3.60 -19.17
N SER A 185 -14.57 -4.56 -18.27
CA SER A 185 -15.53 -5.62 -17.93
C SER A 185 -15.47 -5.93 -16.43
N ALA A 186 -16.61 -6.29 -15.86
CA ALA A 186 -16.68 -6.75 -14.49
C ALA A 186 -16.02 -8.14 -14.38
N PRO A 187 -15.12 -8.35 -13.41
CA PRO A 187 -14.50 -9.67 -13.20
C PRO A 187 -15.51 -10.65 -12.59
N ARG A 188 -15.26 -11.95 -12.76
CA ARG A 188 -16.02 -12.98 -12.04
C ARG A 188 -15.73 -12.92 -10.56
N LEU A 189 -16.78 -12.92 -9.75
CA LEU A 189 -16.66 -12.71 -8.32
C LEU A 189 -16.44 -14.02 -7.56
N PRO A 190 -15.65 -13.99 -6.46
CA PRO A 190 -15.47 -15.16 -5.59
C PRO A 190 -16.79 -15.61 -4.96
N PRO A 191 -16.98 -16.93 -4.74
CA PRO A 191 -18.28 -17.48 -4.32
C PRO A 191 -18.74 -17.05 -2.92
N LYS A 192 -17.85 -16.54 -2.09
CA LYS A 192 -18.17 -16.13 -0.71
C LYS A 192 -18.12 -14.63 -0.48
N LEU A 193 -18.08 -13.83 -1.56
CA LEU A 193 -18.06 -12.38 -1.46
C LEU A 193 -19.37 -11.86 -0.86
N ILE A 194 -19.27 -10.86 0.03
CA ILE A 194 -20.41 -10.25 0.71
C ILE A 194 -20.58 -8.80 0.26
N ILE A 195 -19.47 -8.07 0.12
CA ILE A 195 -19.46 -6.65 -0.24
C ILE A 195 -18.60 -6.48 -1.49
N TYR A 196 -19.18 -5.86 -2.51
CA TYR A 196 -18.52 -5.55 -3.76
C TYR A 196 -18.78 -4.11 -4.18
N TYR A 197 -17.70 -3.37 -4.36
CA TYR A 197 -17.74 -2.02 -4.93
C TYR A 197 -16.97 -2.03 -6.26
N CYS A 198 -17.63 -1.56 -7.33
CA CYS A 198 -17.06 -1.50 -8.68
C CYS A 198 -17.50 -0.25 -9.46
N GLY A 199 -18.08 0.73 -8.78
CA GLY A 199 -18.50 2.00 -9.39
C GLY A 199 -17.33 2.73 -10.04
N GLU A 200 -17.63 3.70 -10.90
CA GLU A 200 -16.63 4.55 -11.57
C GLU A 200 -15.55 3.73 -12.33
N ASN A 201 -16.00 2.83 -13.17
CA ASN A 201 -15.18 2.06 -14.10
C ASN A 201 -15.67 2.28 -15.55
N GLN A 202 -14.98 1.71 -16.54
CA GLN A 202 -15.29 1.87 -17.96
C GLN A 202 -16.05 0.67 -18.55
N PHE A 203 -16.99 0.11 -17.77
CA PHE A 203 -17.75 -1.05 -18.23
C PHE A 203 -18.52 -0.72 -19.49
N LYS A 204 -18.33 -1.53 -20.55
CA LYS A 204 -19.11 -1.41 -21.76
C LYS A 204 -20.51 -1.97 -21.50
N THR A 205 -21.54 -1.15 -21.73
CA THR A 205 -22.92 -1.65 -21.83
C THR A 205 -22.99 -2.64 -23.01
N VAL A 206 -23.40 -3.87 -22.72
CA VAL A 206 -23.70 -4.90 -23.74
C VAL A 206 -25.07 -4.62 -24.34
#